data_397e111b0465beaa98b6c1047d751626
#
_entry.id   397e111b0465beaa98b6c1047d751626
#
_cell.length_a   1.000
_cell.length_b   1.000
_cell.length_c   1.000
_cell.angle_alpha   90.00
_cell.angle_beta   90.00
_cell.angle_gamma   90.00
#
_symmetry.space_group_name_H-M   'P 1'
#
loop_
_entity.id
_entity.type
_entity.pdbx_description
1 polymer ?
#
loop_
_entity_poly.entity_id
_entity_poly.type
_entity_poly.pdbx_seq_one_letter_code
_entity_poly.pdbx_strand_id
1 'polypeptide(L)'
;MTKTFQIITDSSCDLPQSLADELDLRVLPLHVTIDGQTYRNYLDGREIAFKAFFDKLRAGSQGTTSAVNPDEFTVEMEQALAAGYDVLYVGFSSGLSTTYQSGCIAAEELRAKYPARKILTIDSLGASLGEGLYVYLAAKKQQSGASLEETYDYLLQIRPHLCHWFTVNDLMHLKRGGRVSATAALFGTMLQIKPVMHMDDAGHLIPVSKARGRKASLQALVQQMVETATDPEQQ
;
A
#
# COMPACT_ATOMS: atom_id res chain seq x y z
N MET A 1 -26.14 6.77 -5.72
CA MET A 1 -26.59 5.71 -4.78
C MET A 1 -26.06 6.05 -3.41
N THR A 2 -26.78 5.66 -2.35
CA THR A 2 -26.35 5.95 -0.97
C THR A 2 -25.24 4.94 -0.60
N LYS A 3 -24.10 5.43 -0.14
CA LYS A 3 -22.99 4.62 0.37
C LYS A 3 -23.46 3.73 1.52
N THR A 4 -23.14 2.44 1.49
CA THR A 4 -23.54 1.47 2.54
C THR A 4 -22.37 1.02 3.41
N PHE A 5 -21.14 1.16 2.94
CA PHE A 5 -19.93 0.83 3.68
C PHE A 5 -18.82 1.86 3.45
N GLN A 6 -17.91 1.95 4.40
CA GLN A 6 -16.71 2.79 4.32
C GLN A 6 -15.51 1.95 3.89
N ILE A 7 -14.77 2.43 2.90
CA ILE A 7 -13.45 1.88 2.55
C ILE A 7 -12.39 2.58 3.40
N ILE A 8 -11.61 1.78 4.10
CA ILE A 8 -10.47 2.21 4.93
C ILE A 8 -9.21 1.57 4.37
N THR A 9 -8.14 2.34 4.30
CA THR A 9 -6.80 1.88 3.90
C THR A 9 -5.74 2.59 4.72
N ASP A 10 -4.49 2.42 4.39
CA ASP A 10 -3.38 3.10 5.04
C ASP A 10 -2.50 3.87 4.03
N SER A 11 -1.63 4.72 4.53
CA SER A 11 -0.90 5.66 3.68
C SER A 11 0.20 5.03 2.82
N SER A 12 0.44 3.72 2.95
CA SER A 12 1.34 3.01 2.02
C SER A 12 0.74 2.80 0.62
N CYS A 13 -0.55 3.13 0.45
CA CYS A 13 -1.20 3.16 -0.88
C CYS A 13 -0.65 4.25 -1.81
N ASP A 14 0.04 5.26 -1.27
CA ASP A 14 0.68 6.37 -2.02
C ASP A 14 -0.26 7.10 -3.01
N LEU A 15 -1.57 7.06 -2.78
CA LEU A 15 -2.53 7.81 -3.58
C LEU A 15 -2.38 9.32 -3.35
N PRO A 16 -2.63 10.17 -4.38
CA PRO A 16 -2.79 11.59 -4.14
C PRO A 16 -3.95 11.86 -3.18
N GLN A 17 -3.77 12.80 -2.24
CA GLN A 17 -4.83 13.17 -1.28
C GLN A 17 -6.13 13.55 -2.00
N SER A 18 -6.03 14.31 -3.09
CA SER A 18 -7.21 14.70 -3.89
C SER A 18 -8.00 13.52 -4.44
N LEU A 19 -7.32 12.43 -4.83
CA LEU A 19 -7.98 11.23 -5.30
C LEU A 19 -8.60 10.44 -4.13
N ALA A 20 -7.94 10.38 -2.99
CA ALA A 20 -8.50 9.77 -1.79
C ALA A 20 -9.77 10.49 -1.33
N ASP A 21 -9.78 11.84 -1.39
CA ASP A 21 -10.94 12.66 -1.07
C ASP A 21 -12.08 12.45 -2.10
N GLU A 22 -11.78 12.43 -3.42
CA GLU A 22 -12.77 12.15 -4.48
C GLU A 22 -13.44 10.79 -4.30
N LEU A 23 -12.67 9.79 -3.88
CA LEU A 23 -13.14 8.43 -3.67
C LEU A 23 -13.75 8.20 -2.27
N ASP A 24 -13.78 9.24 -1.43
CA ASP A 24 -14.26 9.17 -0.04
C ASP A 24 -13.59 8.05 0.77
N LEU A 25 -12.28 7.91 0.62
CA LEU A 25 -11.46 6.94 1.36
C LEU A 25 -11.08 7.47 2.74
N ARG A 26 -11.01 6.58 3.72
CA ARG A 26 -10.37 6.83 5.01
C ARG A 26 -8.98 6.25 4.99
N VAL A 27 -7.96 7.10 5.17
CA VAL A 27 -6.56 6.69 5.05
C VAL A 27 -5.83 6.93 6.36
N LEU A 28 -5.44 5.86 7.02
CA LEU A 28 -4.65 5.93 8.25
C LEU A 28 -3.17 6.15 7.92
N PRO A 29 -2.53 7.15 8.53
CA PRO A 29 -1.13 7.43 8.28
C PRO A 29 -0.21 6.45 9.03
N LEU A 30 0.73 5.80 8.34
CA LEU A 30 1.87 5.17 8.97
C LEU A 30 2.76 6.23 9.63
N HIS A 31 3.66 5.80 10.50
CA HIS A 31 4.62 6.71 11.14
C HIS A 31 6.01 6.55 10.52
N VAL A 32 6.73 7.65 10.42
CA VAL A 32 8.13 7.68 10.02
C VAL A 32 8.94 8.50 11.00
N THR A 33 10.05 7.94 11.48
CA THR A 33 11.00 8.64 12.35
C THR A 33 12.26 8.93 11.56
N ILE A 34 12.67 10.19 11.49
CA ILE A 34 13.90 10.64 10.85
C ILE A 34 14.55 11.73 11.70
N ASP A 35 15.85 11.66 11.90
CA ASP A 35 16.62 12.58 12.74
C ASP A 35 16.05 12.72 14.17
N GLY A 36 15.51 11.63 14.73
CA GLY A 36 14.93 11.59 16.06
C GLY A 36 13.52 12.17 16.20
N GLN A 37 12.93 12.67 15.11
CA GLN A 37 11.56 13.19 15.10
C GLN A 37 10.62 12.23 14.36
N THR A 38 9.46 11.95 14.96
CA THR A 38 8.42 11.09 14.37
C THR A 38 7.34 11.95 13.73
N TYR A 39 6.94 11.58 12.53
CA TYR A 39 5.89 12.21 11.72
C TYR A 39 4.88 11.16 11.30
N ARG A 40 3.62 11.55 11.17
CA ARG A 40 2.61 10.76 10.48
C ARG A 40 2.72 10.98 8.97
N ASN A 41 2.75 9.89 8.22
CA ASN A 41 2.87 9.93 6.77
C ASN A 41 1.50 10.16 6.11
N TYR A 42 0.98 11.39 6.19
CA TYR A 42 -0.23 11.75 5.46
C TYR A 42 0.03 11.86 3.95
N LEU A 43 -1.00 11.56 3.14
CA LEU A 43 -0.93 11.59 1.68
C LEU A 43 -0.60 12.97 1.09
N ASP A 44 -0.82 14.05 1.83
CA ASP A 44 -0.50 15.43 1.43
C ASP A 44 0.83 15.95 2.01
N GLY A 45 1.51 15.16 2.81
CA GLY A 45 2.80 15.54 3.41
C GLY A 45 2.69 16.70 4.43
N ARG A 46 1.53 16.89 5.08
CA ARG A 46 1.26 18.04 5.99
C ARG A 46 2.18 18.09 7.21
N GLU A 47 2.68 16.96 7.72
CA GLU A 47 3.62 16.93 8.84
C GLU A 47 5.09 17.02 8.41
N ILE A 48 5.42 16.44 7.24
CA ILE A 48 6.72 16.60 6.61
C ILE A 48 6.54 16.62 5.10
N ALA A 49 6.95 17.71 4.45
CA ALA A 49 6.87 17.81 3.00
C ALA A 49 7.72 16.72 2.33
N PHE A 50 7.19 16.04 1.33
CA PHE A 50 7.87 14.92 0.66
C PHE A 50 9.27 15.31 0.17
N LYS A 51 9.41 16.51 -0.42
CA LYS A 51 10.73 16.99 -0.86
C LYS A 51 11.72 17.06 0.30
N ALA A 52 11.32 17.63 1.43
CA ALA A 52 12.18 17.75 2.60
C ALA A 52 12.57 16.38 3.17
N PHE A 53 11.62 15.44 3.23
CA PHE A 53 11.87 14.07 3.66
C PHE A 53 12.90 13.36 2.77
N PHE A 54 12.70 13.39 1.45
CA PHE A 54 13.63 12.75 0.51
C PHE A 54 14.99 13.46 0.45
N ASP A 55 15.06 14.77 0.66
CA ASP A 55 16.34 15.49 0.72
C ASP A 55 17.14 15.06 1.95
N LYS A 56 16.50 14.88 3.12
CA LYS A 56 17.14 14.32 4.32
C LYS A 56 17.71 12.91 4.04
N LEU A 57 16.92 12.02 3.43
CA LEU A 57 17.39 10.68 3.07
C LEU A 57 18.60 10.72 2.12
N ARG A 58 18.59 11.61 1.11
CA ARG A 58 19.72 11.81 0.18
C ARG A 58 20.94 12.39 0.88
N ALA A 59 20.75 13.19 1.90
CA ALA A 59 21.83 13.73 2.74
C ALA A 59 22.42 12.69 3.71
N GLY A 60 21.83 11.48 3.77
CA GLY A 60 22.35 10.38 4.60
C GLY A 60 21.59 10.13 5.89
N SER A 61 20.55 10.91 6.19
CA SER A 61 19.66 10.61 7.33
C SER A 61 19.03 9.23 7.17
N GLN A 62 18.90 8.52 8.29
CA GLN A 62 18.23 7.23 8.31
C GLN A 62 16.81 7.39 8.81
N GLY A 63 15.86 6.92 8.02
CA GLY A 63 14.45 6.84 8.40
C GLY A 63 14.09 5.42 8.86
N THR A 64 13.29 5.34 9.89
CA THR A 64 12.61 4.10 10.32
C THR A 64 11.10 4.31 10.27
N THR A 65 10.36 3.24 10.02
CA THR A 65 8.88 3.29 9.96
C THR A 65 8.28 2.42 11.04
N SER A 66 7.10 2.81 11.52
CA SER A 66 6.24 1.97 12.34
C SER A 66 4.85 1.83 11.71
N ALA A 67 4.26 0.67 11.94
CA ALA A 67 2.91 0.34 11.50
C ALA A 67 1.88 1.25 12.18
N VAL A 68 0.72 1.39 11.57
CA VAL A 68 -0.49 1.85 12.27
C VAL A 68 -0.84 0.83 13.35
N ASN A 69 -1.12 1.27 14.57
CA ASN A 69 -1.42 0.37 15.67
C ASN A 69 -2.93 0.02 15.73
N PRO A 70 -3.34 -1.03 16.49
CA PRO A 70 -4.74 -1.44 16.58
C PRO A 70 -5.68 -0.34 17.12
N ASP A 71 -5.22 0.47 18.07
CA ASP A 71 -6.07 1.53 18.65
C ASP A 71 -6.43 2.60 17.62
N GLU A 72 -5.48 2.97 16.75
CA GLU A 72 -5.72 3.91 15.65
C GLU A 72 -6.76 3.35 14.65
N PHE A 73 -6.66 2.07 14.32
CA PHE A 73 -7.68 1.39 13.49
C PHE A 73 -9.03 1.33 14.20
N THR A 74 -9.05 1.02 15.50
CA THR A 74 -10.29 0.97 16.28
C THR A 74 -11.02 2.29 16.22
N VAL A 75 -10.32 3.40 16.47
CA VAL A 75 -10.92 4.75 16.41
C VAL A 75 -11.51 5.05 15.04
N GLU A 76 -10.79 4.77 13.96
CA GLU A 76 -11.24 5.10 12.59
C GLU A 76 -12.40 4.20 12.13
N MET A 77 -12.30 2.89 12.37
CA MET A 77 -13.38 1.95 12.03
C MET A 77 -14.64 2.23 12.86
N GLU A 78 -14.50 2.52 14.14
CA GLU A 78 -15.63 2.79 15.03
C GLU A 78 -16.41 4.03 14.62
N GLN A 79 -15.74 5.08 14.11
CA GLN A 79 -16.44 6.25 13.56
C GLN A 79 -17.37 5.88 12.39
N ALA A 80 -16.91 5.00 11.48
CA ALA A 80 -17.72 4.53 10.37
C ALA A 80 -18.91 3.68 10.85
N LEU A 81 -18.67 2.75 11.77
CA LEU A 81 -19.69 1.86 12.33
C LEU A 81 -20.76 2.62 13.10
N ALA A 82 -20.36 3.61 13.93
CA ALA A 82 -21.26 4.48 14.67
C ALA A 82 -22.11 5.38 13.76
N ALA A 83 -21.55 5.78 12.59
CA ALA A 83 -22.29 6.49 11.57
C ALA A 83 -23.27 5.60 10.76
N GLY A 84 -23.29 4.30 11.04
CA GLY A 84 -24.19 3.34 10.41
C GLY A 84 -23.65 2.66 9.15
N TYR A 85 -22.36 2.81 8.85
CA TYR A 85 -21.71 2.13 7.72
C TYR A 85 -21.11 0.80 8.15
N ASP A 86 -21.09 -0.16 7.23
CA ASP A 86 -20.20 -1.31 7.30
C ASP A 86 -18.77 -0.89 6.91
N VAL A 87 -17.77 -1.73 7.09
CA VAL A 87 -16.36 -1.39 6.84
C VAL A 87 -15.70 -2.41 5.92
N LEU A 88 -14.99 -1.92 4.91
CA LEU A 88 -14.02 -2.67 4.12
C LEU A 88 -12.62 -2.09 4.39
N TYR A 89 -11.76 -2.84 5.07
CA TYR A 89 -10.36 -2.50 5.23
C TYR A 89 -9.53 -3.20 4.16
N VAL A 90 -8.86 -2.41 3.33
CA VAL A 90 -7.89 -2.85 2.32
C VAL A 90 -6.52 -2.43 2.80
N GLY A 91 -5.69 -3.38 3.19
CA GLY A 91 -4.45 -3.08 3.90
C GLY A 91 -3.18 -3.35 3.11
N PHE A 92 -2.13 -2.66 3.50
CA PHE A 92 -0.75 -2.86 3.10
C PHE A 92 -0.32 -4.32 3.26
N SER A 93 0.46 -4.85 2.33
CA SER A 93 0.93 -6.23 2.33
C SER A 93 1.43 -6.70 3.70
N SER A 94 0.85 -7.80 4.19
CA SER A 94 1.29 -8.48 5.42
C SER A 94 2.71 -9.05 5.31
N GLY A 95 3.20 -9.27 4.10
CA GLY A 95 4.60 -9.66 3.83
C GLY A 95 5.62 -8.55 4.08
N LEU A 96 5.17 -7.30 4.22
CA LEU A 96 6.04 -6.12 4.38
C LEU A 96 5.86 -5.40 5.72
N SER A 97 4.67 -5.48 6.33
CA SER A 97 4.33 -4.72 7.53
C SER A 97 3.30 -5.45 8.38
N THR A 98 3.32 -5.18 9.69
CA THR A 98 2.28 -5.62 10.62
C THR A 98 1.02 -4.73 10.59
N THR A 99 0.97 -3.70 9.73
CA THR A 99 -0.17 -2.77 9.61
C THR A 99 -1.48 -3.52 9.30
N TYR A 100 -1.45 -4.45 8.34
CA TYR A 100 -2.64 -5.27 8.05
C TYR A 100 -3.11 -6.06 9.27
N GLN A 101 -2.20 -6.70 10.00
CA GLN A 101 -2.52 -7.44 11.21
C GLN A 101 -3.14 -6.56 12.30
N SER A 102 -2.63 -5.33 12.47
CA SER A 102 -3.21 -4.34 13.41
C SER A 102 -4.67 -4.03 13.06
N GLY A 103 -4.98 -3.81 11.78
CA GLY A 103 -6.34 -3.61 11.31
C GLY A 103 -7.25 -4.83 11.53
N CYS A 104 -6.72 -6.05 11.36
CA CYS A 104 -7.46 -7.29 11.64
C CYS A 104 -7.81 -7.43 13.13
N ILE A 105 -6.88 -7.07 14.03
CA ILE A 105 -7.11 -7.11 15.49
C ILE A 105 -8.26 -6.14 15.86
N ALA A 106 -8.19 -4.89 15.39
CA ALA A 106 -9.23 -3.89 15.63
C ALA A 106 -10.59 -4.36 15.06
N ALA A 107 -10.60 -4.93 13.85
CA ALA A 107 -11.80 -5.45 13.22
C ALA A 107 -12.47 -6.57 14.05
N GLU A 108 -11.67 -7.47 14.62
CA GLU A 108 -12.20 -8.58 15.45
C GLU A 108 -12.87 -8.07 16.72
N GLU A 109 -12.23 -7.14 17.42
CA GLU A 109 -12.79 -6.51 18.62
C GLU A 109 -14.09 -5.74 18.30
N LEU A 110 -14.11 -5.00 17.18
CA LEU A 110 -15.27 -4.22 16.78
C LEU A 110 -16.44 -5.08 16.26
N ARG A 111 -16.20 -6.26 15.68
CA ARG A 111 -17.27 -7.22 15.34
C ARG A 111 -18.06 -7.65 16.57
N ALA A 112 -17.37 -7.86 17.69
CA ALA A 112 -18.04 -8.19 18.95
C ALA A 112 -18.88 -7.01 19.49
N LYS A 113 -18.40 -5.77 19.33
CA LYS A 113 -19.07 -4.54 19.80
C LYS A 113 -20.24 -4.12 18.90
N TYR A 114 -20.13 -4.37 17.59
CA TYR A 114 -21.12 -3.97 16.56
C TYR A 114 -21.67 -5.17 15.79
N PRO A 115 -22.41 -6.12 16.45
CA PRO A 115 -22.84 -7.37 15.80
C PRO A 115 -23.84 -7.18 14.66
N ALA A 116 -24.48 -5.99 14.55
CA ALA A 116 -25.35 -5.64 13.44
C ALA A 116 -24.62 -5.03 12.23
N ARG A 117 -23.29 -4.89 12.30
CA ARG A 117 -22.45 -4.33 11.25
C ARG A 117 -21.47 -5.37 10.73
N LYS A 118 -21.09 -5.20 9.47
CA LYS A 118 -20.10 -6.05 8.82
C LYS A 118 -18.77 -5.33 8.72
N ILE A 119 -17.70 -6.05 9.03
CA ILE A 119 -16.33 -5.57 8.87
C ILE A 119 -15.57 -6.64 8.10
N LEU A 120 -15.16 -6.34 6.88
CA LEU A 120 -14.31 -7.21 6.06
C LEU A 120 -12.93 -6.61 5.95
N THR A 121 -11.91 -7.47 6.04
CA THR A 121 -10.50 -7.08 5.91
C THR A 121 -9.86 -7.87 4.80
N ILE A 122 -9.10 -7.22 3.94
CA ILE A 122 -8.40 -7.87 2.84
C ILE A 122 -6.96 -7.39 2.76
N ASP A 123 -6.03 -8.33 2.72
CA ASP A 123 -4.63 -8.09 2.45
C ASP A 123 -4.45 -7.83 0.95
N SER A 124 -3.96 -6.65 0.59
CA SER A 124 -3.73 -6.33 -0.83
C SER A 124 -2.60 -7.14 -1.44
N LEU A 125 -1.69 -7.68 -0.62
CA LEU A 125 -0.40 -8.23 -1.03
C LEU A 125 0.37 -7.24 -1.92
N GLY A 126 0.06 -5.95 -1.76
CA GLY A 126 0.55 -4.81 -2.52
C GLY A 126 1.20 -3.76 -1.64
N ALA A 127 1.88 -2.82 -2.27
CA ALA A 127 2.50 -1.66 -1.67
C ALA A 127 2.50 -0.50 -2.66
N SER A 128 2.60 0.74 -2.15
CA SER A 128 2.65 1.94 -2.99
C SER A 128 1.47 1.98 -3.98
N LEU A 129 1.68 2.42 -5.20
CA LEU A 129 0.62 2.50 -6.21
C LEU A 129 0.02 1.13 -6.59
N GLY A 130 0.67 0.01 -6.28
CA GLY A 130 0.05 -1.32 -6.43
C GLY A 130 -1.09 -1.53 -5.45
N GLU A 131 -0.90 -1.17 -4.17
CA GLU A 131 -1.98 -1.10 -3.18
C GLU A 131 -2.98 0.00 -3.55
N GLY A 132 -2.48 1.18 -3.97
CA GLY A 132 -3.32 2.30 -4.40
C GLY A 132 -4.27 1.93 -5.53
N LEU A 133 -3.82 1.20 -6.55
CA LEU A 133 -4.67 0.69 -7.63
C LEU A 133 -5.74 -0.27 -7.09
N TYR A 134 -5.36 -1.15 -6.17
CA TYR A 134 -6.30 -2.10 -5.57
C TYR A 134 -7.41 -1.38 -4.79
N VAL A 135 -7.05 -0.35 -4.00
CA VAL A 135 -7.99 0.51 -3.29
C VAL A 135 -8.87 1.32 -4.26
N TYR A 136 -8.27 1.85 -5.32
CA TYR A 136 -9.01 2.57 -6.38
C TYR A 136 -10.08 1.67 -7.03
N LEU A 137 -9.71 0.44 -7.38
CA LEU A 137 -10.65 -0.52 -7.97
C LEU A 137 -11.77 -0.90 -6.99
N ALA A 138 -11.47 -1.02 -5.69
CA ALA A 138 -12.49 -1.20 -4.65
C ALA A 138 -13.50 -0.05 -4.63
N ALA A 139 -13.01 1.20 -4.66
CA ALA A 139 -13.86 2.38 -4.66
C ALA A 139 -14.70 2.49 -5.94
N LYS A 140 -14.12 2.18 -7.11
CA LYS A 140 -14.89 2.16 -8.37
C LYS A 140 -15.97 1.08 -8.37
N LYS A 141 -15.68 -0.10 -7.81
CA LYS A 141 -16.67 -1.17 -7.64
C LYS A 141 -17.81 -0.74 -6.72
N GLN A 142 -17.50 -0.09 -5.59
CA GLN A 142 -18.50 0.50 -4.70
C GLN A 142 -19.35 1.58 -5.42
N GLN A 143 -18.72 2.48 -6.16
CA GLN A 143 -19.41 3.55 -6.90
C GLN A 143 -20.34 3.00 -7.99
N SER A 144 -20.07 1.80 -8.53
CA SER A 144 -20.99 1.12 -9.45
C SER A 144 -22.23 0.54 -8.78
N GLY A 145 -22.34 0.65 -7.43
CA GLY A 145 -23.50 0.18 -6.64
C GLY A 145 -23.32 -1.22 -6.05
N ALA A 146 -22.13 -1.80 -6.11
CA ALA A 146 -21.85 -3.11 -5.52
C ALA A 146 -21.93 -3.05 -3.98
N SER A 147 -22.40 -4.12 -3.37
CA SER A 147 -22.41 -4.33 -1.92
C SER A 147 -20.99 -4.53 -1.37
N LEU A 148 -20.85 -4.55 -0.05
CA LEU A 148 -19.59 -4.83 0.62
C LEU A 148 -19.04 -6.20 0.20
N GLU A 149 -19.88 -7.24 0.19
CA GLU A 149 -19.50 -8.59 -0.17
C GLU A 149 -19.12 -8.72 -1.65
N GLU A 150 -19.91 -8.14 -2.55
CA GLU A 150 -19.59 -8.14 -3.99
C GLU A 150 -18.28 -7.39 -4.28
N THR A 151 -17.98 -6.34 -3.52
CA THR A 151 -16.71 -5.62 -3.64
C THR A 151 -15.55 -6.46 -3.10
N TYR A 152 -15.72 -7.11 -1.97
CA TYR A 152 -14.73 -7.99 -1.36
C TYR A 152 -14.41 -9.18 -2.27
N ASP A 153 -15.43 -9.87 -2.81
CA ASP A 153 -15.26 -10.99 -3.72
C ASP A 153 -14.58 -10.59 -5.03
N TYR A 154 -14.94 -9.42 -5.57
CA TYR A 154 -14.27 -8.84 -6.73
C TYR A 154 -12.79 -8.62 -6.45
N LEU A 155 -12.44 -8.06 -5.30
CA LEU A 155 -11.05 -7.84 -4.92
C LEU A 155 -10.27 -9.15 -4.79
N LEU A 156 -10.85 -10.18 -4.19
CA LEU A 156 -10.23 -11.51 -4.14
C LEU A 156 -9.94 -12.08 -5.53
N GLN A 157 -10.85 -11.86 -6.49
CA GLN A 157 -10.70 -12.33 -7.87
C GLN A 157 -9.59 -11.60 -8.61
N ILE A 158 -9.48 -10.27 -8.49
CA ILE A 158 -8.50 -9.49 -9.24
C ILE A 158 -7.11 -9.50 -8.61
N ARG A 159 -6.98 -9.77 -7.30
CA ARG A 159 -5.69 -9.71 -6.58
C ARG A 159 -4.56 -10.49 -7.27
N PRO A 160 -4.73 -11.75 -7.72
CA PRO A 160 -3.65 -12.49 -8.38
C PRO A 160 -3.34 -11.99 -9.80
N HIS A 161 -4.12 -11.06 -10.33
CA HIS A 161 -3.95 -10.49 -11.67
C HIS A 161 -3.32 -9.09 -11.65
N LEU A 162 -3.07 -8.51 -10.47
CA LEU A 162 -2.38 -7.22 -10.35
C LEU A 162 -0.87 -7.43 -10.30
N CYS A 163 -0.19 -7.00 -11.36
CA CYS A 163 1.26 -7.15 -11.48
C CYS A 163 1.99 -5.93 -10.93
N HIS A 164 2.78 -6.12 -9.88
CA HIS A 164 3.48 -5.04 -9.18
C HIS A 164 4.97 -5.03 -9.58
N TRP A 165 5.31 -4.33 -10.67
CA TRP A 165 6.68 -4.15 -11.13
C TRP A 165 7.22 -2.78 -10.74
N PHE A 166 8.44 -2.73 -10.21
CA PHE A 166 9.05 -1.49 -9.78
C PHE A 166 10.58 -1.51 -9.87
N THR A 167 11.19 -0.35 -9.74
CA THR A 167 12.65 -0.18 -9.65
C THR A 167 12.99 0.88 -8.64
N VAL A 168 14.11 0.73 -7.96
CA VAL A 168 14.62 1.70 -6.99
C VAL A 168 16.01 2.21 -7.38
N ASN A 169 16.34 3.39 -6.90
CA ASN A 169 17.68 3.96 -7.14
C ASN A 169 18.75 3.27 -6.30
N ASP A 170 18.40 2.88 -5.07
CA ASP A 170 19.31 2.26 -4.11
C ASP A 170 18.61 1.10 -3.38
N LEU A 171 19.01 -0.12 -3.74
CA LEU A 171 18.48 -1.34 -3.10
C LEU A 171 18.93 -1.45 -1.63
N MET A 172 20.02 -0.79 -1.25
CA MET A 172 20.49 -0.78 0.14
C MET A 172 19.51 -0.09 1.07
N HIS A 173 18.68 0.84 0.56
CA HIS A 173 17.60 1.45 1.33
C HIS A 173 16.57 0.38 1.77
N LEU A 174 16.10 -0.45 0.86
CA LEU A 174 15.16 -1.54 1.15
C LEU A 174 15.77 -2.61 2.06
N LYS A 175 17.07 -2.90 1.88
CA LYS A 175 17.81 -3.81 2.77
C LYS A 175 17.88 -3.28 4.21
N ARG A 176 18.23 -1.99 4.38
CA ARG A 176 18.27 -1.35 5.70
C ARG A 176 16.89 -1.40 6.38
N GLY A 177 15.82 -1.23 5.61
CA GLY A 177 14.45 -1.39 6.08
C GLY A 177 14.04 -2.84 6.37
N GLY A 178 14.83 -3.85 6.00
CA GLY A 178 14.52 -5.27 6.20
C GLY A 178 13.47 -5.85 5.25
N ARG A 179 13.07 -5.15 4.20
CA ARG A 179 12.04 -5.59 3.23
C ARG A 179 12.62 -6.32 2.02
N VAL A 180 13.96 -6.41 1.95
CA VAL A 180 14.66 -7.21 0.94
C VAL A 180 15.76 -8.00 1.64
N SER A 181 15.94 -9.27 1.29
CA SER A 181 16.93 -10.14 1.90
C SER A 181 18.38 -9.69 1.63
N ALA A 182 19.31 -10.07 2.49
CA ALA A 182 20.73 -9.75 2.34
C ALA A 182 21.32 -10.30 1.02
N THR A 183 20.87 -11.48 0.59
CA THR A 183 21.27 -12.09 -0.69
C THR A 183 20.77 -11.32 -1.90
N ALA A 184 19.55 -10.81 -1.85
CA ALA A 184 19.01 -9.93 -2.88
C ALA A 184 19.82 -8.62 -2.99
N ALA A 185 20.34 -8.10 -1.88
CA ALA A 185 21.14 -6.87 -1.86
C ALA A 185 22.54 -6.98 -2.49
N LEU A 186 23.10 -8.18 -2.68
CA LEU A 186 24.32 -8.38 -3.45
C LEU A 186 24.18 -7.94 -4.92
N PHE A 187 22.95 -7.79 -5.38
CA PHE A 187 22.64 -7.26 -6.71
C PHE A 187 22.88 -5.76 -6.85
N GLY A 188 22.96 -4.99 -5.75
CA GLY A 188 22.98 -3.51 -5.79
C GLY A 188 24.34 -2.85 -5.56
N THR A 189 25.44 -3.59 -5.37
CA THR A 189 26.76 -3.01 -5.05
C THR A 189 27.55 -2.45 -6.24
N MET A 190 27.09 -2.69 -7.46
CA MET A 190 27.74 -2.16 -8.67
C MET A 190 27.19 -0.78 -9.04
N LEU A 191 28.09 0.17 -9.23
CA LEU A 191 27.78 1.53 -9.67
C LEU A 191 26.87 1.51 -10.93
N GLN A 192 25.78 2.27 -10.89
CA GLN A 192 24.76 2.37 -11.97
C GLN A 192 23.88 1.13 -12.23
N ILE A 193 24.00 0.05 -11.47
CA ILE A 193 23.05 -1.05 -11.59
C ILE A 193 21.77 -0.72 -10.83
N LYS A 194 20.63 -0.85 -11.52
CA LYS A 194 19.29 -0.67 -10.98
C LYS A 194 18.57 -2.02 -10.98
N PRO A 195 17.96 -2.42 -9.85
CA PRO A 195 17.17 -3.65 -9.81
C PRO A 195 15.84 -3.45 -10.56
N VAL A 196 15.40 -4.49 -11.23
CA VAL A 196 14.00 -4.66 -11.66
C VAL A 196 13.37 -5.60 -10.65
N MET A 197 12.37 -5.12 -9.97
CA MET A 197 11.75 -5.74 -8.81
C MET A 197 10.30 -6.12 -9.11
N HIS A 198 9.81 -7.13 -8.42
CA HIS A 198 8.43 -7.56 -8.43
C HIS A 198 7.95 -7.85 -7.01
N MET A 199 6.64 -7.87 -6.81
CA MET A 199 6.06 -8.47 -5.61
C MET A 199 5.63 -9.89 -5.92
N ASP A 200 6.02 -10.84 -5.06
CA ASP A 200 5.58 -12.23 -5.19
C ASP A 200 4.13 -12.43 -4.69
N ASP A 201 3.59 -13.62 -4.89
CA ASP A 201 2.22 -13.97 -4.50
C ASP A 201 2.00 -13.97 -2.96
N ALA A 202 3.06 -13.89 -2.18
CA ALA A 202 3.02 -13.75 -0.72
C ALA A 202 3.19 -12.28 -0.27
N GLY A 203 3.29 -11.35 -1.21
CA GLY A 203 3.42 -9.92 -0.93
C GLY A 203 4.81 -9.46 -0.50
N HIS A 204 5.87 -10.21 -0.86
CA HIS A 204 7.26 -9.83 -0.59
C HIS A 204 7.92 -9.18 -1.80
N LEU A 205 8.91 -8.32 -1.54
CA LEU A 205 9.71 -7.68 -2.59
C LEU A 205 10.82 -8.63 -3.06
N ILE A 206 10.79 -9.00 -4.34
CA ILE A 206 11.81 -9.87 -4.94
C ILE A 206 12.54 -9.18 -6.08
N PRO A 207 13.87 -9.30 -6.18
CA PRO A 207 14.63 -8.86 -7.34
C PRO A 207 14.52 -9.90 -8.46
N VAL A 208 14.13 -9.48 -9.65
CA VAL A 208 13.95 -10.37 -10.81
C VAL A 208 15.12 -10.23 -11.77
N SER A 209 15.51 -9.01 -12.09
CA SER A 209 16.61 -8.76 -13.03
C SER A 209 17.36 -7.44 -12.71
N LYS A 210 18.38 -7.14 -13.50
CA LYS A 210 19.22 -5.96 -13.35
C LYS A 210 19.24 -5.17 -14.66
N ALA A 211 19.20 -3.85 -14.55
CA ALA A 211 19.37 -2.96 -15.67
C ALA A 211 20.50 -1.95 -15.40
N ARG A 212 21.21 -1.55 -16.45
CA ARG A 212 22.28 -0.56 -16.32
C ARG A 212 21.74 0.85 -16.56
N GLY A 213 21.63 1.61 -15.49
CA GLY A 213 21.11 2.97 -15.49
C GLY A 213 19.57 3.06 -15.40
N ARG A 214 19.11 4.27 -15.04
CA ARG A 214 17.66 4.51 -14.80
C ARG A 214 16.80 4.29 -16.04
N LYS A 215 17.27 4.76 -17.22
CA LYS A 215 16.51 4.60 -18.47
C LYS A 215 16.24 3.12 -18.78
N ALA A 216 17.27 2.27 -18.69
CA ALA A 216 17.14 0.85 -18.97
C ALA A 216 16.22 0.14 -17.93
N SER A 217 16.27 0.55 -16.66
CA SER A 217 15.36 -0.02 -15.66
C SER A 217 13.89 0.33 -15.93
N LEU A 218 13.62 1.56 -16.36
CA LEU A 218 12.26 1.97 -16.74
C LEU A 218 11.77 1.22 -18.00
N GLN A 219 12.64 1.06 -19.01
CA GLN A 219 12.32 0.27 -20.19
C GLN A 219 12.01 -1.20 -19.86
N ALA A 220 12.75 -1.77 -18.90
CA ALA A 220 12.48 -3.13 -18.44
C ALA A 220 11.11 -3.26 -17.75
N LEU A 221 10.66 -2.25 -16.99
CA LEU A 221 9.30 -2.24 -16.42
C LEU A 221 8.23 -2.19 -17.52
N VAL A 222 8.41 -1.34 -18.52
CA VAL A 222 7.49 -1.26 -19.67
C VAL A 222 7.46 -2.60 -20.42
N GLN A 223 8.62 -3.25 -20.60
CA GLN A 223 8.67 -4.56 -21.24
C GLN A 223 7.89 -5.62 -20.44
N GLN A 224 8.04 -5.63 -19.11
CA GLN A 224 7.26 -6.53 -18.25
C GLN A 224 5.75 -6.26 -18.37
N MET A 225 5.34 -5.00 -18.40
CA MET A 225 3.95 -4.63 -18.61
C MET A 225 3.42 -5.20 -19.94
N VAL A 226 4.16 -5.04 -21.04
CA VAL A 226 3.76 -5.57 -22.36
C VAL A 226 3.67 -7.09 -22.37
N GLU A 227 4.58 -7.78 -21.67
CA GLU A 227 4.64 -9.24 -21.62
C GLU A 227 3.55 -9.86 -20.72
N THR A 228 3.12 -9.15 -19.69
CA THR A 228 2.18 -9.68 -18.69
C THR A 228 0.75 -9.17 -18.86
N ALA A 229 0.54 -8.08 -19.60
CA ALA A 229 -0.79 -7.55 -19.86
C ALA A 229 -1.62 -8.54 -20.70
N THR A 230 -2.78 -8.94 -20.17
CA THR A 230 -3.70 -9.86 -20.88
C THR A 230 -4.63 -9.12 -21.84
N ASP A 231 -4.92 -7.85 -21.57
CA ASP A 231 -5.73 -6.97 -22.41
C ASP A 231 -5.13 -5.54 -22.37
N PRO A 232 -4.15 -5.25 -23.24
CA PRO A 232 -3.45 -3.95 -23.22
C PRO A 232 -4.35 -2.73 -23.47
N GLU A 233 -5.52 -2.91 -24.09
CA GLU A 233 -6.46 -1.82 -24.38
C GLU A 233 -7.31 -1.43 -23.15
N GLN A 234 -7.34 -2.27 -22.13
CA GLN A 234 -8.10 -2.05 -20.88
C GLN A 234 -7.21 -1.76 -19.67
N GLN A 235 -5.91 -1.59 -19.88
CA GLN A 235 -4.92 -1.34 -18.81
C GLN A 235 -4.72 0.16 -18.56
#